data_f0998718e7058a71cf4d4e1f7df4ee26
#
_entry.id   f0998718e7058a71cf4d4e1f7df4ee26
#
_cell.length_a   1.000
_cell.length_b   1.000
_cell.length_c   1.000
_cell.angle_alpha   90.00
_cell.angle_beta   90.00
_cell.angle_gamma   90.00
#
_symmetry.space_group_name_H-M   'P 1'
#
loop_
_entity.id
_entity.type
_entity.pdbx_description
1 polymer ?
#
loop_
_entity_poly.entity_id
_entity_poly.type
_entity_poly.pdbx_seq_one_letter_code
_entity_poly.pdbx_strand_id
1 'polypeptide(L)'
;MTEMTDTRARMPLGLARRGYSGVIQHINAHDAGSALSDAELESRLIELGFVEGARVEVLHEGIVGRDPIAVRVDNVTIAVRRREAMAVIVA
;
A
#
# COMPACT_ATOMS: atom_id res chain seq x y z
N MET A 1 3.70 30.07 9.17
CA MET A 1 3.80 29.52 8.79
C MET A 1 3.42 28.72 8.43
N THR A 2 3.35 28.43 8.17
CA THR A 2 3.12 27.75 7.64
C THR A 2 2.94 26.59 7.76
N GLU A 3 2.38 26.26 7.72
CA GLU A 3 2.19 25.19 7.81
C GLU A 3 2.84 24.36 7.41
N MET A 4 3.24 24.04 8.31
CA MET A 4 3.89 23.23 7.67
C MET A 4 3.18 22.19 7.03
N THR A 5 3.01 22.26 5.98
CA THR A 5 2.37 21.30 5.17
C THR A 5 3.26 20.11 5.02
N ASP A 6 2.71 18.93 5.11
CA ASP A 6 3.46 17.73 4.79
C ASP A 6 3.85 17.78 3.34
N THR A 7 5.14 17.88 3.07
CA THR A 7 5.63 18.01 1.71
C THR A 7 5.84 16.68 1.01
N ARG A 8 5.68 15.57 1.72
CA ARG A 8 5.86 14.27 1.09
C ARG A 8 4.69 13.97 0.18
N ALA A 9 5.00 13.58 -1.04
CA ALA A 9 3.98 13.20 -1.98
C ALA A 9 3.31 11.90 -1.53
N ARG A 10 2.00 11.85 -1.59
CA ARG A 10 1.26 10.62 -1.39
C ARG A 10 1.33 9.81 -2.66
N MET A 11 1.41 8.50 -2.51
CA MET A 11 1.50 7.62 -3.66
C MET A 11 0.82 6.30 -3.35
N PRO A 12 0.39 5.58 -4.40
CA PRO A 12 -0.10 4.22 -4.20
C PRO A 12 1.06 3.31 -3.83
N LEU A 13 0.84 2.44 -2.85
CA LEU A 13 1.85 1.45 -2.45
C LEU A 13 2.23 0.55 -3.61
N GLY A 14 1.30 0.31 -4.54
CA GLY A 14 1.57 -0.54 -5.70
C GLY A 14 2.67 -0.02 -6.61
N LEU A 15 3.06 1.25 -6.49
CA LEU A 15 4.16 1.83 -7.25
C LEU A 15 5.47 1.86 -6.48
N ALA A 16 5.45 1.48 -5.22
CA ALA A 16 6.64 1.57 -4.37
C ALA A 16 7.65 0.50 -4.74
N ARG A 17 8.92 0.83 -4.56
CA ARG A 17 10.02 -0.07 -4.86
C ARG A 17 10.56 -0.66 -3.57
N ARG A 18 11.31 -1.75 -3.71
CA ARG A 18 11.96 -2.38 -2.57
C ARG A 18 12.74 -1.31 -1.79
N GLY A 19 12.60 -1.34 -0.49
CA GLY A 19 13.23 -0.38 0.40
C GLY A 19 12.36 0.80 0.76
N TYR A 20 11.24 0.99 0.07
CA TYR A 20 10.31 2.06 0.43
C TYR A 20 9.75 1.82 1.83
N SER A 21 9.60 2.90 2.58
CA SER A 21 9.05 2.87 3.92
C SER A 21 8.14 4.09 4.09
N GLY A 22 6.98 3.89 4.68
CA GLY A 22 6.04 5.00 4.86
C GLY A 22 4.91 4.62 5.78
N VAL A 23 3.87 5.45 5.77
CA VAL A 23 2.70 5.31 6.63
C VAL A 23 1.45 5.33 5.78
N ILE A 24 0.52 4.43 6.07
CA ILE A 24 -0.74 4.37 5.33
C ILE A 24 -1.58 5.58 5.66
N GLN A 25 -2.02 6.28 4.63
CA GLN A 25 -2.87 7.45 4.76
C GLN A 25 -4.34 7.07 4.70
N HIS A 26 -4.70 6.25 3.73
CA HIS A 26 -6.07 5.76 3.56
C HIS A 26 -6.10 4.68 2.50
N ILE A 27 -7.23 4.01 2.39
CA ILE A 27 -7.50 3.05 1.32
C ILE A 27 -8.42 3.72 0.30
N ASN A 28 -8.04 3.63 -0.95
CA ASN A 28 -8.88 4.09 -2.06
C ASN A 28 -8.98 2.94 -3.06
N ALA A 29 -9.99 2.13 -2.90
CA ALA A 29 -10.18 0.95 -3.74
C ALA A 29 -10.75 1.29 -5.12
N HIS A 30 -11.26 2.50 -5.28
CA HIS A 30 -11.81 2.95 -6.54
C HIS A 30 -10.69 3.06 -7.58
N ASP A 31 -10.90 2.53 -8.75
CA ASP A 31 -9.91 2.56 -9.84
C ASP A 31 -8.63 1.76 -9.59
N ALA A 32 -8.64 0.83 -8.64
CA ALA A 32 -7.46 0.03 -8.39
C ALA A 32 -7.23 -1.04 -9.45
N GLY A 33 -8.22 -1.30 -10.31
CA GLY A 33 -8.06 -2.28 -11.37
C GLY A 33 -8.10 -3.72 -10.90
N SER A 34 -8.58 -3.96 -9.69
CA SER A 34 -8.71 -5.30 -9.14
C SER A 34 -9.92 -6.01 -9.73
N ALA A 35 -9.87 -7.34 -9.73
CA ALA A 35 -11.03 -8.15 -10.10
C ALA A 35 -12.12 -8.12 -9.03
N LEU A 36 -11.79 -7.71 -7.82
CA LEU A 36 -12.75 -7.59 -6.72
C LEU A 36 -13.53 -6.30 -6.84
N SER A 37 -14.74 -6.26 -6.29
CA SER A 37 -15.45 -5.00 -6.14
C SER A 37 -14.67 -4.10 -5.18
N ASP A 38 -14.98 -2.81 -5.20
CA ASP A 38 -14.30 -1.85 -4.32
C ASP A 38 -14.45 -2.24 -2.86
N ALA A 39 -15.66 -2.63 -2.44
CA ALA A 39 -15.91 -3.01 -1.05
C ALA A 39 -15.15 -4.28 -0.66
N GLU A 40 -15.10 -5.25 -1.57
CA GLU A 40 -14.36 -6.49 -1.31
C GLU A 40 -12.87 -6.25 -1.21
N LEU A 41 -12.34 -5.41 -2.09
CA LEU A 41 -10.92 -5.09 -2.05
C LEU A 41 -10.57 -4.35 -0.77
N GLU A 42 -11.37 -3.38 -0.39
CA GLU A 42 -11.13 -2.62 0.84
C GLU A 42 -11.15 -3.55 2.05
N SER A 43 -12.16 -4.40 2.16
CA SER A 43 -12.25 -5.37 3.25
C SER A 43 -11.03 -6.28 3.32
N ARG A 44 -10.61 -6.78 2.17
CA ARG A 44 -9.46 -7.68 2.10
C ARG A 44 -8.19 -6.97 2.58
N LEU A 45 -7.99 -5.73 2.14
CA LEU A 45 -6.80 -4.98 2.52
C LEU A 45 -6.80 -4.66 4.01
N ILE A 46 -7.94 -4.29 4.55
CA ILE A 46 -8.07 -4.02 5.99
C ILE A 46 -7.78 -5.27 6.79
N GLU A 47 -8.29 -6.41 6.36
CA GLU A 47 -8.04 -7.68 7.04
C GLU A 47 -6.57 -8.06 7.02
N LEU A 48 -5.85 -7.66 5.99
CA LEU A 48 -4.42 -7.90 5.91
C LEU A 48 -3.61 -6.95 6.79
N GLY A 49 -4.25 -5.92 7.34
CA GLY A 49 -3.59 -4.97 8.22
C GLY A 49 -3.33 -3.61 7.62
N PHE A 50 -3.75 -3.37 6.38
CA PHE A 50 -3.56 -2.07 5.74
C PHE A 50 -4.57 -1.08 6.27
N VAL A 51 -4.28 -0.52 7.44
CA VAL A 51 -5.16 0.45 8.08
C VAL A 51 -4.45 1.78 8.21
N GLU A 52 -5.23 2.84 8.27
CA GLU A 52 -4.71 4.19 8.40
C GLU A 52 -3.77 4.29 9.59
N GLY A 53 -2.61 4.87 9.37
CA GLY A 53 -1.61 5.04 10.43
C GLY A 53 -0.63 3.90 10.57
N ALA A 54 -0.87 2.76 9.92
CA ALA A 54 0.05 1.63 10.01
C ALA A 54 1.32 1.93 9.21
N ARG A 55 2.45 1.43 9.71
CA ARG A 55 3.72 1.57 9.00
C ARG A 55 3.86 0.45 8.00
N VAL A 56 4.40 0.78 6.83
CA VAL A 56 4.66 -0.19 5.78
C VAL A 56 6.07 -0.08 5.30
N GLU A 57 6.64 -1.22 4.91
CA GLU A 57 7.94 -1.26 4.29
C GLU A 57 7.93 -2.34 3.21
N VAL A 58 8.40 -1.99 2.01
CA VAL A 58 8.50 -2.96 0.92
C VAL A 58 9.81 -3.71 1.07
N LEU A 59 9.73 -5.00 1.40
CA LEU A 59 10.89 -5.82 1.71
C LEU A 59 11.46 -6.51 0.47
N HIS A 60 10.59 -6.99 -0.40
CA HIS A 60 11.00 -7.75 -1.57
C HIS A 60 10.06 -7.47 -2.73
N GLU A 61 10.58 -7.69 -3.93
CA GLU A 61 9.81 -7.62 -5.16
C GLU A 61 9.90 -8.96 -5.84
N GLY A 62 8.82 -9.42 -6.45
CA GLY A 62 8.80 -10.65 -7.20
C GLY A 62 9.75 -10.59 -8.38
N ILE A 63 10.20 -11.74 -8.84
CA ILE A 63 11.19 -11.84 -9.90
C ILE A 63 10.59 -11.41 -11.24
N VAL A 64 9.36 -11.82 -11.52
CA VAL A 64 8.70 -11.52 -12.79
C VAL A 64 7.86 -10.26 -12.64
N GLY A 65 8.30 -9.17 -13.28
CA GLY A 65 7.56 -7.90 -13.24
C GLY A 65 7.56 -7.23 -11.87
N ARG A 66 8.43 -7.67 -10.96
CA ARG A 66 8.52 -7.13 -9.60
C ARG A 66 7.21 -7.29 -8.83
N ASP A 67 6.50 -8.37 -9.12
CA ASP A 67 5.17 -8.62 -8.57
C ASP A 67 5.07 -10.11 -8.19
N PRO A 68 4.46 -10.46 -7.06
CA PRO A 68 3.93 -9.58 -6.03
C PRO A 68 5.03 -8.93 -5.19
N ILE A 69 4.65 -8.00 -4.33
CA ILE A 69 5.59 -7.42 -3.38
C ILE A 69 5.36 -8.03 -2.00
N ALA A 70 6.44 -8.18 -1.25
CA ALA A 70 6.37 -8.58 0.15
C ALA A 70 6.49 -7.30 0.98
N VAL A 71 5.50 -7.06 1.81
CA VAL A 71 5.38 -5.82 2.57
C VAL A 71 5.28 -6.15 4.04
N ARG A 72 6.08 -5.48 4.86
CA ARG A 72 5.87 -5.52 6.31
C ARG A 72 4.87 -4.44 6.65
N VAL A 73 3.77 -4.86 7.29
CA VAL A 73 2.76 -3.94 7.81
C VAL A 73 2.81 -4.06 9.31
N ASP A 74 3.30 -3.03 9.98
CA ASP A 74 3.67 -3.08 11.39
C ASP A 74 4.62 -4.27 11.64
N ASN A 75 4.16 -5.35 12.26
CA ASN A 75 5.03 -6.50 12.56
C ASN A 75 4.71 -7.74 11.73
N VAL A 76 3.88 -7.61 10.71
CA VAL A 76 3.43 -8.74 9.92
C VAL A 76 3.89 -8.57 8.48
N THR A 77 4.49 -9.61 7.91
CA THR A 77 4.92 -9.60 6.51
C THR A 77 3.87 -10.31 5.67
N ILE A 78 3.40 -9.64 4.64
CA ILE A 78 2.38 -10.18 3.76
C ILE A 78 2.80 -9.99 2.31
N ALA A 79 2.27 -10.83 1.43
CA ALA A 79 2.45 -10.68 -0.01
C ALA A 79 1.18 -10.09 -0.60
N VAL A 80 1.34 -9.10 -1.45
CA VAL A 80 0.20 -8.45 -2.09
C VAL A 80 0.58 -8.12 -3.53
N ARG A 81 -0.39 -8.28 -4.43
CA ARG A 81 -0.19 -7.90 -5.82
C ARG A 81 -0.13 -6.40 -5.93
N ARG A 82 0.76 -5.91 -6.80
CA ARG A 82 0.87 -4.46 -7.01
C ARG A 82 -0.45 -3.84 -7.40
N ARG A 83 -1.24 -4.56 -8.22
CA ARG A 83 -2.53 -4.06 -8.65
C ARG A 83 -3.46 -3.80 -7.47
N GLU A 84 -3.48 -4.72 -6.50
CA GLU A 84 -4.29 -4.53 -5.29
C GLU A 84 -3.71 -3.44 -4.40
N ALA A 85 -2.39 -3.38 -4.32
CA ALA A 85 -1.71 -2.38 -3.50
C ALA A 85 -1.86 -0.95 -4.05
N MET A 86 -2.33 -0.81 -5.29
CA MET A 86 -2.65 0.53 -5.82
C MET A 86 -3.73 1.21 -5.01
N ALA A 87 -4.54 0.45 -4.29
CA ALA A 87 -5.59 1.01 -3.44
C ALA A 87 -5.06 1.57 -2.12
N VAL A 88 -3.83 1.22 -1.74
CA VAL A 88 -3.26 1.65 -0.46
C VAL A 88 -2.44 2.91 -0.70
N ILE A 89 -2.89 4.03 -0.15
CA ILE A 89 -2.22 5.32 -0.34
C ILE A 89 -1.30 5.56 0.84
N VAL A 90 -0.04 5.81 0.55
CA VAL A 90 1.02 5.93 1.55
C VAL A 90 1.76 7.25 1.39
N ALA A 91 2.44 7.64 2.47
CA ALA A 91 3.31 8.82 2.45
C ALA A 91 4.47 8.65 3.42
#